data_74eb239f0086727d892c8050f2b8501a
#
_entry.id   74eb239f0086727d892c8050f2b8501a
#
_cell.length_a   1.000
_cell.length_b   1.000
_cell.length_c   1.000
_cell.angle_alpha   90.00
_cell.angle_beta   90.00
_cell.angle_gamma   90.00
#
_symmetry.space_group_name_H-M   'P 1'
#
loop_
_entity.id
_entity.type
_entity.pdbx_description
1 polymer ?
#
loop_
_entity_poly.entity_id
_entity_poly.type
_entity_poly.pdbx_seq_one_letter_code
_entity_poly.pdbx_strand_id
1 'polypeptide(L)'
;MSNQESPGGVSRRALLKSTALGSLALAAGGLTLPFTLRRAAAAVQQATGDTTRIVWGACSVNCGSRCALRLHVRDDEVVYVETDNTGDDRYGDHQVRACLRGRSIRRRINHPDRLNYPMKRVGKRGEGKFVRISWQEALDTLADRLKSVVAQYGNEAVYINYSSGIVGGNITRSSPSASPVARLMNCYGGSLNQYGTYSTAQIACAMPYTYGSNDGNSTSDIENSKLVVMFGNNPAETRMSGGGITWYLEQARERSNARMIVIDPRYTDTAAGREDEWIPIRPGTDAALVAGIAWVLINEDLVDQPFLDKYCVGYDEKTLPAGAPANGHYKAYILGEGDDGIAKTPQWASRITGIPTERIIKLAREIGMSKPAYICQGWGPQRQANGELTARAIAMLPILTGNVGINGGNSGARESTYTITIERLPVLENPVKTAISCFTWTDAIARGPEMTASRDGVRGKEKLDVPIKFLWNYAGNTIINQHSDINKTHEILQDESKCETIVVIDNFMTSSAKYADLLLPDLMTVEQEDIIPNDYAGNMGYLIFIQPATSAKFERKPIYWILSEVAKRLGDDVHQRLTRDVARNSGCSICTPKWWRKIRRCRPTRI
;
A
#
# COMPACT_ATOMS: atom_id res chain seq x y z
N MET A 1 42.17 50.01 -26.28
CA MET A 1 41.07 50.94 -26.46
C MET A 1 40.02 50.25 -27.29
N SER A 2 39.00 49.77 -26.67
CA SER A 2 37.60 49.66 -27.20
C SER A 2 36.80 48.91 -26.14
N ASN A 3 35.91 49.67 -25.50
CA ASN A 3 34.93 49.15 -24.56
C ASN A 3 33.92 48.25 -25.30
N GLN A 4 33.72 47.02 -24.82
CA GLN A 4 32.50 46.25 -25.08
C GLN A 4 31.65 46.23 -23.83
N GLU A 5 30.51 46.89 -23.93
CA GLU A 5 29.44 46.84 -22.94
C GLU A 5 28.76 45.49 -22.97
N SER A 6 28.66 44.83 -21.81
CA SER A 6 27.83 43.63 -21.62
C SER A 6 26.37 44.01 -21.37
N PRO A 7 25.39 43.23 -21.87
CA PRO A 7 23.97 43.58 -21.73
C PRO A 7 23.48 43.48 -20.28
N GLY A 8 22.71 44.47 -19.88
CA GLY A 8 22.30 44.80 -18.52
C GLY A 8 21.58 43.67 -17.76
N GLY A 9 22.19 43.26 -16.68
CA GLY A 9 21.56 42.44 -15.66
C GLY A 9 20.51 43.24 -14.89
N VAL A 10 19.32 42.70 -14.75
CA VAL A 10 18.24 43.28 -13.93
C VAL A 10 18.73 43.40 -12.49
N SER A 11 18.79 44.63 -11.95
CA SER A 11 19.29 44.85 -10.61
C SER A 11 18.36 44.23 -9.55
N ARG A 12 18.95 43.73 -8.45
CA ARG A 12 18.19 43.18 -7.30
C ARG A 12 17.13 44.16 -6.77
N ARG A 13 17.34 45.47 -6.97
CA ARG A 13 16.39 46.53 -6.60
C ARG A 13 15.19 46.65 -7.54
N ALA A 14 15.34 46.29 -8.81
CA ALA A 14 14.23 46.21 -9.77
C ALA A 14 13.39 44.95 -9.52
N LEU A 15 14.03 43.83 -9.15
CA LEU A 15 13.33 42.60 -8.78
C LEU A 15 12.51 42.76 -7.50
N LEU A 16 13.06 43.46 -6.48
CA LEU A 16 12.34 43.73 -5.23
C LEU A 16 11.19 44.76 -5.42
N LYS A 17 11.31 45.70 -6.35
CA LYS A 17 10.21 46.59 -6.66
C LYS A 17 9.08 45.91 -7.42
N SER A 18 9.38 44.95 -8.28
CA SER A 18 8.34 44.17 -8.98
C SER A 18 7.62 43.18 -8.04
N THR A 19 8.31 42.63 -7.04
CA THR A 19 7.68 41.82 -5.99
C THR A 19 6.85 42.64 -5.00
N ALA A 20 7.27 43.87 -4.68
CA ALA A 20 6.48 44.76 -3.80
C ALA A 20 5.21 45.27 -4.48
N LEU A 21 5.24 45.56 -5.79
CA LEU A 21 4.04 45.94 -6.57
C LEU A 21 3.10 44.75 -6.78
N GLY A 22 3.64 43.53 -6.91
CA GLY A 22 2.85 42.28 -6.95
C GLY A 22 2.12 42.02 -5.64
N SER A 23 2.76 42.24 -4.50
CA SER A 23 2.14 42.06 -3.17
C SER A 23 1.12 43.12 -2.80
N LEU A 24 1.25 44.36 -3.29
CA LEU A 24 0.23 45.41 -3.11
C LEU A 24 -1.03 45.18 -3.98
N ALA A 25 -0.87 44.62 -5.18
CA ALA A 25 -1.99 44.20 -6.01
C ALA A 25 -2.74 42.99 -5.43
N LEU A 26 -2.04 42.12 -4.69
CA LEU A 26 -2.62 40.98 -3.95
C LEU A 26 -3.44 41.41 -2.73
N ALA A 27 -3.08 42.53 -2.09
CA ALA A 27 -3.79 43.03 -0.91
C ALA A 27 -5.06 43.82 -1.23
N ALA A 28 -5.19 44.37 -2.46
CA ALA A 28 -6.31 45.22 -2.88
C ALA A 28 -7.46 44.49 -3.60
N GLY A 29 -7.29 43.20 -3.97
CA GLY A 29 -8.26 42.45 -4.78
C GLY A 29 -8.72 41.17 -4.12
N GLY A 30 -9.51 41.28 -3.06
CA GLY A 30 -10.10 40.09 -2.42
C GLY A 30 -10.91 39.22 -3.40
N LEU A 31 -10.72 37.92 -3.36
CA LEU A 31 -11.60 36.85 -3.83
C LEU A 31 -11.68 36.48 -5.33
N THR A 32 -11.03 37.17 -6.27
CA THR A 32 -11.08 36.78 -7.71
C THR A 32 -9.77 36.26 -8.31
N LEU A 33 -8.74 36.14 -7.50
CA LEU A 33 -7.37 35.86 -7.93
C LEU A 33 -7.07 34.44 -8.54
N PRO A 34 -7.74 33.35 -8.20
CA PRO A 34 -7.38 32.05 -8.81
C PRO A 34 -7.58 32.01 -10.32
N PHE A 35 -8.60 32.72 -10.83
CA PHE A 35 -8.92 32.74 -12.26
C PHE A 35 -8.01 33.67 -13.07
N THR A 36 -7.60 34.79 -12.50
CA THR A 36 -6.73 35.79 -13.16
C THR A 36 -5.28 35.32 -13.22
N LEU A 37 -4.78 34.61 -12.19
CA LEU A 37 -3.44 34.04 -12.20
C LEU A 37 -3.32 32.90 -13.21
N ARG A 38 -4.36 32.08 -13.38
CA ARG A 38 -4.40 31.04 -14.42
C ARG A 38 -4.40 31.62 -15.83
N ARG A 39 -5.17 32.72 -16.05
CA ARG A 39 -5.16 33.45 -17.33
C ARG A 39 -3.83 34.16 -17.59
N ALA A 40 -3.24 34.78 -16.57
CA ALA A 40 -1.92 35.40 -16.68
C ALA A 40 -0.81 34.37 -16.96
N ALA A 41 -0.82 33.22 -16.28
CA ALA A 41 0.11 32.14 -16.54
C ALA A 41 -0.07 31.57 -17.96
N ALA A 42 -1.30 31.38 -18.42
CA ALA A 42 -1.58 30.94 -19.78
C ALA A 42 -1.18 31.98 -20.84
N ALA A 43 -1.38 33.29 -20.56
CA ALA A 43 -0.96 34.36 -21.43
C ALA A 43 0.55 34.52 -21.51
N VAL A 44 1.27 34.35 -20.39
CA VAL A 44 2.75 34.31 -20.36
C VAL A 44 3.26 33.11 -21.15
N GLN A 45 2.64 31.94 -20.99
CA GLN A 45 2.97 30.73 -21.71
C GLN A 45 2.77 30.87 -23.24
N GLN A 46 1.70 31.55 -23.67
CA GLN A 46 1.48 31.91 -25.08
C GLN A 46 2.48 32.96 -25.60
N ALA A 47 2.83 33.95 -24.79
CA ALA A 47 3.74 35.03 -25.19
C ALA A 47 5.21 34.60 -25.24
N THR A 48 5.62 33.57 -24.49
CA THR A 48 7.01 33.08 -24.46
C THR A 48 7.30 31.97 -25.45
N GLY A 49 6.31 31.50 -26.21
CA GLY A 49 6.47 30.34 -27.11
C GLY A 49 6.82 29.04 -26.37
N ASP A 50 6.55 28.98 -25.04
CA ASP A 50 6.83 27.79 -24.22
C ASP A 50 5.89 26.65 -24.61
N THR A 51 6.45 25.60 -25.22
CA THR A 51 5.74 24.39 -25.64
C THR A 51 5.47 23.41 -24.49
N THR A 52 5.67 23.84 -23.24
CA THR A 52 5.46 23.00 -22.06
C THR A 52 3.97 22.64 -21.90
N ARG A 53 3.65 21.36 -22.00
CA ARG A 53 2.33 20.82 -21.67
C ARG A 53 2.33 20.25 -20.25
N ILE A 54 1.20 20.36 -19.54
CA ILE A 54 1.02 19.78 -18.22
C ILE A 54 0.05 18.61 -18.33
N VAL A 55 0.48 17.43 -17.89
CA VAL A 55 -0.36 16.23 -17.85
C VAL A 55 -0.50 15.72 -16.42
N TRP A 56 -1.63 15.08 -16.13
CA TRP A 56 -1.83 14.44 -14.86
C TRP A 56 -1.20 13.05 -14.83
N GLY A 57 -0.48 12.79 -13.77
CA GLY A 57 0.05 11.49 -13.40
C GLY A 57 -0.26 11.19 -11.94
N ALA A 58 0.15 10.03 -11.48
CA ALA A 58 0.03 9.66 -10.07
C ALA A 58 1.26 8.93 -9.57
N CYS A 59 1.56 9.12 -8.29
CA CYS A 59 2.49 8.29 -7.55
C CYS A 59 1.72 7.06 -7.05
N SER A 60 1.98 5.90 -7.66
CA SER A 60 1.28 4.63 -7.36
C SER A 60 2.12 3.67 -6.52
N VAL A 61 3.15 4.15 -5.84
CA VAL A 61 4.05 3.31 -5.03
C VAL A 61 3.35 2.74 -3.79
N ASN A 62 4.01 1.81 -3.14
CA ASN A 62 3.52 0.97 -2.04
C ASN A 62 2.96 1.71 -0.82
N CYS A 63 3.27 2.98 -0.58
CA CYS A 63 2.68 3.72 0.56
C CYS A 63 1.15 3.88 0.46
N GLY A 64 0.56 3.62 -0.70
CA GLY A 64 -0.88 3.63 -0.91
C GLY A 64 -1.51 5.01 -1.03
N SER A 65 -0.74 6.10 -0.98
CA SER A 65 -1.27 7.46 -0.92
C SER A 65 -1.93 7.95 -2.21
N ARG A 66 -1.65 7.34 -3.36
CA ARG A 66 -2.23 7.74 -4.65
C ARG A 66 -2.08 9.23 -4.99
N CYS A 67 -0.95 9.85 -4.59
CA CYS A 67 -0.78 11.29 -4.74
C CYS A 67 -0.80 11.73 -6.21
N ALA A 68 -1.60 12.74 -6.51
CA ALA A 68 -1.65 13.36 -7.82
C ALA A 68 -0.35 14.10 -8.15
N LEU A 69 0.08 13.97 -9.39
CA LEU A 69 1.26 14.64 -9.93
C LEU A 69 0.86 15.45 -11.15
N ARG A 70 1.37 16.68 -11.24
CA ARG A 70 1.28 17.52 -12.43
C ARG A 70 2.65 17.51 -13.10
N LEU A 71 2.72 16.83 -14.23
CA LEU A 71 3.96 16.60 -14.97
C LEU A 71 4.09 17.65 -16.06
N HIS A 72 5.09 18.51 -15.94
CA HIS A 72 5.43 19.49 -16.96
C HIS A 72 6.34 18.83 -18.00
N VAL A 73 5.85 18.78 -19.22
CA VAL A 73 6.52 18.07 -20.33
C VAL A 73 6.90 19.06 -21.41
N ARG A 74 8.17 19.06 -21.80
CA ARG A 74 8.72 19.82 -22.91
C ARG A 74 9.64 18.90 -23.73
N ASP A 75 9.51 18.94 -25.05
CA ASP A 75 10.32 18.12 -25.96
C ASP A 75 10.28 16.61 -25.61
N ASP A 76 9.08 16.12 -25.26
CA ASP A 76 8.84 14.74 -24.84
C ASP A 76 9.60 14.31 -23.57
N GLU A 77 10.02 15.26 -22.74
CA GLU A 77 10.67 15.02 -21.46
C GLU A 77 9.95 15.68 -20.31
N VAL A 78 9.87 14.99 -19.16
CA VAL A 78 9.34 15.57 -17.92
C VAL A 78 10.41 16.48 -17.32
N VAL A 79 10.21 17.79 -17.45
CA VAL A 79 11.19 18.79 -16.99
C VAL A 79 10.93 19.22 -15.54
N TYR A 80 9.68 19.14 -15.06
CA TYR A 80 9.33 19.48 -13.69
C TYR A 80 8.12 18.66 -13.21
N VAL A 81 8.02 18.46 -11.89
CA VAL A 81 6.91 17.75 -11.26
C VAL A 81 6.34 18.60 -10.14
N GLU A 82 5.12 19.02 -10.29
CA GLU A 82 4.30 19.61 -9.26
C GLU A 82 3.40 18.57 -8.60
N THR A 83 2.77 18.97 -7.52
CA THR A 83 1.74 18.17 -6.87
C THR A 83 0.33 18.67 -7.25
N ASP A 84 -0.69 18.13 -6.59
CA ASP A 84 -2.04 18.64 -6.70
C ASP A 84 -2.11 20.13 -6.32
N ASN A 85 -2.89 20.89 -7.09
CA ASN A 85 -3.16 22.31 -6.85
C ASN A 85 -4.64 22.64 -7.13
N THR A 86 -5.51 21.64 -7.08
CA THR A 86 -6.93 21.80 -7.45
C THR A 86 -7.82 22.11 -6.26
N GLY A 87 -7.47 21.64 -5.06
CA GLY A 87 -8.19 21.94 -3.83
C GLY A 87 -7.79 23.27 -3.21
N ASP A 88 -8.49 23.70 -2.19
CA ASP A 88 -8.25 24.93 -1.44
C ASP A 88 -7.80 24.69 0.02
N ASP A 89 -7.49 23.45 0.36
CA ASP A 89 -7.08 22.99 1.71
C ASP A 89 -8.16 23.19 2.79
N ARG A 90 -9.41 23.21 2.41
CA ARG A 90 -10.50 23.07 3.36
C ARG A 90 -10.72 21.62 3.73
N TYR A 91 -11.39 21.41 4.83
CA TYR A 91 -11.81 20.08 5.24
C TYR A 91 -12.75 19.46 4.19
N GLY A 92 -12.34 18.31 3.66
CA GLY A 92 -13.04 17.66 2.53
C GLY A 92 -12.51 18.04 1.14
N ASP A 93 -11.67 19.07 1.03
CA ASP A 93 -11.08 19.52 -0.24
C ASP A 93 -9.55 19.76 -0.12
N HIS A 94 -8.89 18.90 0.61
CA HIS A 94 -7.45 18.97 0.85
C HIS A 94 -6.64 18.64 -0.40
N GLN A 95 -5.66 19.47 -0.73
CA GLN A 95 -4.71 19.19 -1.81
C GLN A 95 -3.79 18.02 -1.43
N VAL A 96 -3.85 16.92 -2.20
CA VAL A 96 -3.04 15.72 -1.97
C VAL A 96 -1.62 15.93 -2.48
N ARG A 97 -0.78 16.51 -1.66
CA ARG A 97 0.60 16.87 -2.01
C ARG A 97 1.51 15.63 -1.99
N ALA A 98 2.19 15.42 -3.10
CA ALA A 98 3.16 14.34 -3.21
C ALA A 98 4.44 14.66 -2.43
N CYS A 99 4.94 13.67 -1.71
CA CYS A 99 6.24 13.72 -1.07
C CYS A 99 7.40 13.62 -2.08
N LEU A 100 8.63 13.61 -1.59
CA LEU A 100 9.83 13.53 -2.43
C LEU A 100 9.82 12.30 -3.36
N ARG A 101 9.27 11.14 -2.94
CA ARG A 101 9.16 9.95 -3.82
C ARG A 101 8.36 10.22 -5.08
N GLY A 102 7.20 10.85 -4.97
CA GLY A 102 6.39 11.24 -6.13
C GLY A 102 7.07 12.31 -6.98
N ARG A 103 7.64 13.34 -6.34
CA ARG A 103 8.33 14.43 -7.04
C ARG A 103 9.60 13.98 -7.77
N SER A 104 10.26 12.92 -7.30
CA SER A 104 11.47 12.38 -7.93
C SER A 104 11.19 11.52 -9.17
N ILE A 105 9.92 11.33 -9.59
CA ILE A 105 9.57 10.46 -10.73
C ILE A 105 10.27 10.88 -12.02
N ARG A 106 10.54 12.17 -12.20
CA ARG A 106 11.31 12.71 -13.32
C ARG A 106 12.67 12.04 -13.46
N ARG A 107 13.39 11.84 -12.33
CA ARG A 107 14.69 11.17 -12.34
C ARG A 107 14.54 9.66 -12.60
N ARG A 108 13.44 9.07 -12.17
CA ARG A 108 13.17 7.64 -12.41
C ARG A 108 12.86 7.34 -13.88
N ILE A 109 12.11 8.19 -14.56
CA ILE A 109 11.77 8.00 -15.98
C ILE A 109 13.02 7.86 -16.85
N ASN A 110 14.03 8.70 -16.62
CA ASN A 110 15.27 8.75 -17.40
C ASN A 110 16.47 8.14 -16.65
N HIS A 111 16.24 7.28 -15.65
CA HIS A 111 17.33 6.67 -14.91
C HIS A 111 18.13 5.70 -15.79
N PRO A 112 19.48 5.69 -15.73
CA PRO A 112 20.32 4.83 -16.58
C PRO A 112 20.08 3.34 -16.34
N ASP A 113 19.69 2.92 -15.15
CA ASP A 113 19.42 1.51 -14.82
C ASP A 113 18.00 1.04 -15.24
N ARG A 114 17.26 1.87 -16.02
CA ARG A 114 15.98 1.46 -16.59
C ARG A 114 16.20 0.34 -17.62
N LEU A 115 15.35 -0.68 -17.53
CA LEU A 115 15.28 -1.72 -18.55
C LEU A 115 14.72 -1.13 -19.85
N ASN A 116 15.44 -1.35 -20.94
CA ASN A 116 15.15 -0.74 -22.23
C ASN A 116 14.71 -1.74 -23.29
N TYR A 117 15.12 -2.98 -23.16
CA TYR A 117 14.96 -4.04 -24.17
C TYR A 117 14.55 -5.34 -23.50
N PRO A 118 13.82 -6.23 -24.16
CA PRO A 118 13.65 -7.60 -23.70
C PRO A 118 15.00 -8.32 -23.69
N MET A 119 15.24 -9.10 -22.64
CA MET A 119 16.53 -9.75 -22.42
C MET A 119 16.35 -11.19 -21.98
N LYS A 120 17.31 -12.03 -22.34
CA LYS A 120 17.42 -13.43 -21.97
C LYS A 120 18.70 -13.66 -21.16
N ARG A 121 18.60 -14.45 -20.12
CA ARG A 121 19.73 -14.80 -19.27
C ARG A 121 20.75 -15.66 -20.03
N VAL A 122 22.04 -15.40 -19.79
CA VAL A 122 23.18 -16.16 -20.35
C VAL A 122 24.13 -16.70 -19.29
N GLY A 123 23.98 -16.33 -18.05
CA GLY A 123 24.73 -16.84 -16.89
C GLY A 123 23.86 -17.65 -15.94
N LYS A 124 24.36 -17.91 -14.73
CA LYS A 124 23.58 -18.48 -13.66
C LYS A 124 22.56 -17.48 -13.13
N ARG A 125 21.44 -17.94 -12.59
CA ARG A 125 20.47 -17.09 -11.90
C ARG A 125 21.15 -16.36 -10.74
N GLY A 126 20.88 -15.08 -10.61
CA GLY A 126 21.49 -14.17 -9.62
C GLY A 126 22.74 -13.43 -10.11
N GLU A 127 23.43 -13.90 -11.16
CA GLU A 127 24.59 -13.18 -11.71
C GLU A 127 24.24 -11.88 -12.45
N GLY A 128 23.01 -11.75 -12.92
CA GLY A 128 22.56 -10.56 -13.66
C GLY A 128 23.17 -10.44 -15.05
N LYS A 129 23.58 -11.56 -15.67
CA LYS A 129 24.14 -11.60 -17.04
C LYS A 129 23.04 -11.85 -18.06
N PHE A 130 22.81 -10.91 -18.95
CA PHE A 130 21.75 -10.95 -19.96
C PHE A 130 22.26 -10.53 -21.33
N VAL A 131 21.59 -11.05 -22.36
CA VAL A 131 21.72 -10.57 -23.73
C VAL A 131 20.39 -10.02 -24.22
N ARG A 132 20.42 -8.96 -25.00
CA ARG A 132 19.24 -8.41 -25.66
C ARG A 132 18.69 -9.41 -26.68
N ILE A 133 17.39 -9.58 -26.72
CA ILE A 133 16.65 -10.36 -27.71
C ILE A 133 15.54 -9.50 -28.32
N SER A 134 14.91 -9.97 -29.38
CA SER A 134 13.73 -9.31 -29.94
C SER A 134 12.48 -9.57 -29.10
N TRP A 135 11.47 -8.70 -29.21
CA TRP A 135 10.15 -8.98 -28.62
C TRP A 135 9.52 -10.26 -29.17
N GLN A 136 9.74 -10.58 -30.45
CA GLN A 136 9.25 -11.81 -31.06
C GLN A 136 9.84 -13.03 -30.32
N GLU A 137 11.17 -13.10 -30.20
CA GLU A 137 11.85 -14.19 -29.48
C GLU A 137 11.41 -14.27 -28.03
N ALA A 138 11.31 -13.13 -27.34
CA ALA A 138 10.90 -13.08 -25.94
C ALA A 138 9.49 -13.64 -25.73
N LEU A 139 8.53 -13.22 -26.54
CA LEU A 139 7.13 -13.61 -26.43
C LEU A 139 6.89 -15.06 -26.85
N ASP A 140 7.58 -15.53 -27.91
CA ASP A 140 7.52 -16.91 -28.35
C ASP A 140 8.10 -17.84 -27.28
N THR A 141 9.31 -17.53 -26.78
CA THR A 141 9.96 -18.30 -25.70
C THR A 141 9.08 -18.36 -24.45
N LEU A 142 8.49 -17.23 -24.05
CA LEU A 142 7.62 -17.17 -22.88
C LEU A 142 6.38 -18.06 -23.06
N ALA A 143 5.69 -17.93 -24.19
CA ALA A 143 4.49 -18.71 -24.47
C ALA A 143 4.78 -20.21 -24.55
N ASP A 144 5.87 -20.61 -25.20
CA ASP A 144 6.25 -22.02 -25.37
C ASP A 144 6.63 -22.65 -24.02
N ARG A 145 7.39 -21.94 -23.17
CA ARG A 145 7.72 -22.43 -21.83
C ARG A 145 6.48 -22.54 -20.93
N LEU A 146 5.58 -21.56 -21.00
CA LEU A 146 4.32 -21.62 -20.25
C LEU A 146 3.45 -22.79 -20.70
N LYS A 147 3.30 -23.00 -22.02
CA LYS A 147 2.58 -24.17 -22.58
C LYS A 147 3.20 -25.49 -22.13
N SER A 148 4.52 -25.60 -22.19
CA SER A 148 5.25 -26.80 -21.78
C SER A 148 5.00 -27.15 -20.31
N VAL A 149 5.13 -26.16 -19.42
CA VAL A 149 4.89 -26.36 -17.99
C VAL A 149 3.44 -26.74 -17.71
N VAL A 150 2.49 -26.06 -18.33
CA VAL A 150 1.05 -26.36 -18.16
C VAL A 150 0.70 -27.74 -18.72
N ALA A 151 1.25 -28.12 -19.87
CA ALA A 151 1.01 -29.46 -20.45
C ALA A 151 1.58 -30.58 -19.59
N GLN A 152 2.72 -30.37 -18.95
CA GLN A 152 3.42 -31.40 -18.17
C GLN A 152 2.91 -31.47 -16.72
N TYR A 153 2.65 -30.35 -16.06
CA TYR A 153 2.37 -30.26 -14.62
C TYR A 153 1.00 -29.68 -14.29
N GLY A 154 0.29 -29.10 -15.26
CA GLY A 154 -0.95 -28.39 -15.03
C GLY A 154 -0.76 -26.95 -14.54
N ASN A 155 -1.84 -26.21 -14.45
CA ASN A 155 -1.85 -24.79 -14.07
C ASN A 155 -1.45 -24.54 -12.60
N GLU A 156 -1.55 -25.54 -11.72
CA GLU A 156 -1.10 -25.44 -10.33
C GLU A 156 0.42 -25.28 -10.21
N ALA A 157 1.19 -25.68 -11.22
CA ALA A 157 2.64 -25.47 -11.28
C ALA A 157 3.05 -24.03 -11.66
N VAL A 158 2.10 -23.16 -12.00
CA VAL A 158 2.34 -21.75 -12.32
C VAL A 158 2.00 -20.89 -11.12
N TYR A 159 2.91 -20.03 -10.71
CA TYR A 159 2.73 -19.13 -9.57
C TYR A 159 3.03 -17.68 -9.93
N ILE A 160 2.18 -16.77 -9.48
CA ILE A 160 2.40 -15.33 -9.60
C ILE A 160 2.94 -14.85 -8.26
N ASN A 161 4.22 -14.44 -8.23
CA ASN A 161 4.86 -14.05 -6.98
C ASN A 161 4.23 -12.78 -6.39
N TYR A 162 4.33 -12.64 -5.07
CA TYR A 162 3.84 -11.49 -4.35
C TYR A 162 4.45 -10.20 -4.90
N SER A 163 3.63 -9.20 -5.09
CA SER A 163 4.06 -7.87 -5.51
C SER A 163 3.16 -6.78 -4.95
N SER A 164 3.77 -5.67 -4.60
CA SER A 164 3.12 -4.44 -4.17
C SER A 164 3.83 -3.19 -4.69
N GLY A 165 4.60 -3.33 -5.77
CA GLY A 165 5.34 -2.21 -6.37
C GLY A 165 4.43 -1.17 -7.01
N ILE A 166 3.31 -1.61 -7.58
CA ILE A 166 2.27 -0.75 -8.14
C ILE A 166 0.94 -1.11 -7.48
N VAL A 167 0.45 -0.25 -6.59
CA VAL A 167 -0.76 -0.53 -5.81
C VAL A 167 -2.00 0.21 -6.28
N GLY A 168 -1.88 1.18 -7.19
CA GLY A 168 -2.92 2.14 -7.54
C GLY A 168 -3.68 1.90 -8.83
N GLY A 169 -3.05 1.43 -9.88
CA GLY A 169 -3.62 1.39 -11.22
C GLY A 169 -4.85 0.51 -11.38
N ASN A 170 -5.68 0.84 -12.36
CA ASN A 170 -6.77 -0.03 -12.79
C ASN A 170 -6.24 -1.19 -13.66
N ILE A 171 -5.30 -0.89 -14.55
CA ILE A 171 -4.64 -1.85 -15.45
C ILE A 171 -3.27 -2.24 -14.90
N THR A 172 -2.46 -1.29 -14.44
CA THR A 172 -1.05 -1.49 -14.09
C THR A 172 -0.83 -2.11 -12.71
N ARG A 173 -1.88 -2.39 -11.95
CA ARG A 173 -1.78 -2.94 -10.59
C ARG A 173 -1.02 -4.27 -10.55
N SER A 174 -0.10 -4.42 -9.58
CA SER A 174 0.80 -5.58 -9.51
C SER A 174 0.41 -6.65 -8.47
N SER A 175 -0.65 -6.43 -7.67
CA SER A 175 -1.12 -7.44 -6.70
C SER A 175 -1.37 -8.79 -7.36
N PRO A 176 -0.85 -9.91 -6.83
CA PRO A 176 -0.89 -11.21 -7.49
C PRO A 176 -2.29 -11.70 -7.88
N SER A 177 -3.29 -11.44 -7.02
CA SER A 177 -4.68 -11.86 -7.28
C SER A 177 -5.49 -10.85 -8.09
N ALA A 178 -4.90 -9.70 -8.44
CA ALA A 178 -5.63 -8.59 -9.03
C ALA A 178 -4.90 -7.90 -10.19
N SER A 179 -3.75 -8.44 -10.60
CA SER A 179 -2.93 -7.92 -11.69
C SER A 179 -3.45 -8.35 -13.06
N PRO A 180 -3.02 -7.68 -14.15
CA PRO A 180 -3.28 -8.16 -15.50
C PRO A 180 -2.63 -9.53 -15.77
N VAL A 181 -1.54 -9.90 -15.06
CA VAL A 181 -0.96 -11.25 -15.12
C VAL A 181 -1.95 -12.29 -14.57
N ALA A 182 -2.61 -12.00 -13.44
CA ALA A 182 -3.65 -12.88 -12.92
C ALA A 182 -4.82 -13.04 -13.92
N ARG A 183 -5.24 -11.94 -14.58
CA ARG A 183 -6.26 -12.01 -15.61
C ARG A 183 -5.83 -12.91 -16.78
N LEU A 184 -4.59 -12.78 -17.25
CA LEU A 184 -4.06 -13.67 -18.31
C LEU A 184 -4.13 -15.13 -17.87
N MET A 185 -3.62 -15.44 -16.69
CA MET A 185 -3.60 -16.82 -16.20
C MET A 185 -5.01 -17.37 -16.00
N ASN A 186 -5.95 -16.57 -15.49
CA ASN A 186 -7.35 -16.99 -15.34
C ASN A 186 -8.05 -17.22 -16.70
N CYS A 187 -7.60 -16.55 -17.77
CA CYS A 187 -8.01 -16.89 -19.14
C CYS A 187 -7.38 -18.20 -19.63
N TYR A 188 -6.22 -18.59 -19.13
CA TYR A 188 -5.45 -19.76 -19.59
C TYR A 188 -5.53 -20.96 -18.64
N GLY A 189 -6.55 -21.04 -17.78
CA GLY A 189 -6.78 -22.17 -16.89
C GLY A 189 -6.36 -21.92 -15.44
N GLY A 190 -5.91 -20.71 -15.10
CA GLY A 190 -5.58 -20.31 -13.74
C GLY A 190 -4.12 -20.47 -13.36
N SER A 191 -3.84 -20.30 -12.08
CA SER A 191 -2.54 -20.50 -11.45
C SER A 191 -2.71 -20.79 -9.96
N LEU A 192 -1.70 -21.36 -9.31
CA LEU A 192 -1.69 -21.56 -7.87
C LEU A 192 -1.97 -20.24 -7.14
N ASN A 193 -3.00 -20.21 -6.29
CA ASN A 193 -3.36 -19.03 -5.51
C ASN A 193 -2.40 -18.83 -4.34
N GLN A 194 -2.46 -17.61 -3.79
CA GLN A 194 -1.79 -17.29 -2.54
C GLN A 194 -2.69 -16.52 -1.59
N TYR A 195 -2.37 -16.63 -0.30
CA TYR A 195 -2.97 -15.83 0.76
C TYR A 195 -1.88 -15.21 1.64
N GLY A 196 -2.27 -14.23 2.47
CA GLY A 196 -1.35 -13.47 3.29
C GLY A 196 -0.65 -12.34 2.53
N THR A 197 0.22 -11.65 3.21
CA THR A 197 0.95 -10.50 2.69
C THR A 197 2.20 -10.25 3.54
N TYR A 198 3.32 -9.91 2.94
CA TYR A 198 4.54 -9.54 3.67
C TYR A 198 4.37 -8.27 4.53
N SER A 199 3.30 -7.52 4.31
CA SER A 199 3.09 -6.22 4.95
C SER A 199 2.28 -6.31 6.25
N THR A 200 1.15 -7.03 6.25
CA THR A 200 0.11 -6.92 7.29
C THR A 200 -0.60 -8.24 7.55
N ALA A 201 0.05 -9.38 7.31
CA ALA A 201 -0.59 -10.68 7.45
C ALA A 201 -1.12 -10.94 8.87
N GLN A 202 -0.38 -10.53 9.89
CA GLN A 202 -0.71 -10.84 11.27
C GLN A 202 -1.95 -10.07 11.75
N ILE A 203 -2.01 -8.76 11.57
CA ILE A 203 -3.21 -7.97 11.94
C ILE A 203 -4.42 -8.33 11.05
N ALA A 204 -4.20 -8.59 9.76
CA ALA A 204 -5.26 -9.01 8.84
C ALA A 204 -5.84 -10.39 9.19
N CYS A 205 -5.07 -11.25 9.85
CA CYS A 205 -5.53 -12.52 10.40
C CYS A 205 -6.19 -12.32 11.77
N ALA A 206 -5.58 -11.54 12.66
CA ALA A 206 -5.97 -11.40 14.06
C ALA A 206 -7.32 -10.67 14.26
N MET A 207 -7.52 -9.54 13.57
CA MET A 207 -8.70 -8.71 13.80
C MET A 207 -10.03 -9.39 13.41
N PRO A 208 -10.11 -10.17 12.31
CA PRO A 208 -11.33 -10.94 11.99
C PRO A 208 -11.71 -11.97 13.06
N TYR A 209 -10.75 -12.54 13.80
CA TYR A 209 -11.06 -13.43 14.94
C TYR A 209 -11.62 -12.68 16.14
N THR A 210 -11.40 -11.37 16.22
CA THR A 210 -11.94 -10.52 17.30
C THR A 210 -13.28 -9.90 16.93
N TYR A 211 -13.41 -9.39 15.69
CA TYR A 211 -14.55 -8.57 15.26
C TYR A 211 -15.28 -9.10 14.01
N GLY A 212 -14.80 -10.15 13.37
CA GLY A 212 -15.26 -10.57 12.04
C GLY A 212 -14.65 -9.77 10.88
N SER A 213 -14.04 -8.62 11.15
CA SER A 213 -13.38 -7.75 10.15
C SER A 213 -12.15 -7.04 10.72
N ASN A 214 -11.40 -6.34 9.87
CA ASN A 214 -10.28 -5.49 10.25
C ASN A 214 -10.65 -4.02 9.99
N ASP A 215 -11.80 -3.59 10.47
CA ASP A 215 -12.32 -2.24 10.30
C ASP A 215 -12.10 -1.39 11.54
N GLY A 216 -11.99 -0.10 11.33
CA GLY A 216 -11.86 0.92 12.36
C GLY A 216 -12.58 2.20 11.95
N ASN A 217 -12.68 3.16 12.87
CA ASN A 217 -13.23 4.47 12.58
C ASN A 217 -12.25 5.26 11.70
N SER A 218 -12.76 6.20 10.91
CA SER A 218 -11.91 7.06 10.09
C SER A 218 -11.13 8.07 10.93
N THR A 219 -10.02 8.58 10.39
CA THR A 219 -9.23 9.61 11.05
C THR A 219 -10.04 10.88 11.32
N SER A 220 -11.03 11.19 10.46
CA SER A 220 -11.92 12.35 10.65
C SER A 220 -12.82 12.22 11.87
N ASP A 221 -13.14 11.00 12.31
CA ASP A 221 -13.97 10.76 13.49
C ASP A 221 -13.29 11.15 14.81
N ILE A 222 -11.99 11.41 14.79
CA ILE A 222 -11.24 11.97 15.94
C ILE A 222 -11.81 13.33 16.38
N GLU A 223 -12.56 14.04 15.51
CA GLU A 223 -13.27 15.26 15.89
C GLU A 223 -14.29 15.05 17.02
N ASN A 224 -14.72 13.81 17.25
CA ASN A 224 -15.63 13.41 18.32
C ASN A 224 -14.91 12.82 19.55
N SER A 225 -13.57 12.73 19.53
CA SER A 225 -12.77 12.08 20.57
C SER A 225 -12.38 13.05 21.69
N LYS A 226 -12.15 12.51 22.89
CA LYS A 226 -11.50 13.22 24.00
C LYS A 226 -10.03 12.86 24.16
N LEU A 227 -9.69 11.64 23.73
CA LEU A 227 -8.34 11.09 23.82
C LEU A 227 -8.01 10.33 22.54
N VAL A 228 -6.79 10.46 22.05
CA VAL A 228 -6.21 9.67 20.96
C VAL A 228 -5.00 8.93 21.49
N VAL A 229 -4.98 7.59 21.37
CA VAL A 229 -3.84 6.75 21.76
C VAL A 229 -3.37 5.96 20.54
N MET A 230 -2.11 6.14 20.17
CA MET A 230 -1.51 5.55 18.98
C MET A 230 -0.40 4.57 19.35
N PHE A 231 -0.58 3.29 19.04
CA PHE A 231 0.42 2.24 19.22
C PHE A 231 1.19 2.00 17.93
N GLY A 232 2.48 2.37 17.87
CA GLY A 232 3.32 2.16 16.71
C GLY A 232 2.70 2.66 15.39
N ASN A 233 1.90 3.71 15.48
CA ASN A 233 1.19 4.30 14.34
C ASN A 233 1.84 5.62 13.93
N ASN A 234 2.43 5.64 12.74
CA ASN A 234 3.23 6.76 12.25
C ASN A 234 2.83 7.18 10.83
N PRO A 235 1.64 7.74 10.64
CA PRO A 235 1.16 8.13 9.31
C PRO A 235 2.02 9.22 8.65
N ALA A 236 2.64 10.12 9.40
CA ALA A 236 3.46 11.20 8.85
C ALA A 236 4.66 10.66 8.05
N GLU A 237 5.32 9.59 8.51
CA GLU A 237 6.43 8.96 7.78
C GLU A 237 5.95 7.87 6.81
N THR A 238 5.09 6.95 7.26
CA THR A 238 4.72 5.76 6.48
C THR A 238 3.81 6.08 5.31
N ARG A 239 2.97 7.09 5.47
CA ARG A 239 2.09 7.62 4.43
C ARG A 239 2.66 8.87 3.76
N MET A 240 3.63 9.50 4.35
CA MET A 240 4.20 10.78 3.94
C MET A 240 3.13 11.88 3.85
N SER A 241 2.71 12.25 2.65
CA SER A 241 1.53 13.10 2.43
C SER A 241 0.21 12.32 2.49
N GLY A 242 0.27 11.03 2.38
CA GLY A 242 -0.66 9.97 2.67
C GLY A 242 -2.13 10.12 2.34
N GLY A 243 -2.49 10.72 1.21
CA GLY A 243 -3.89 11.04 0.93
C GLY A 243 -4.44 12.07 1.93
N GLY A 244 -3.56 12.78 2.62
CA GLY A 244 -3.93 13.75 3.63
C GLY A 244 -4.17 13.17 5.03
N ILE A 245 -3.83 11.90 5.30
CA ILE A 245 -4.15 11.27 6.60
C ILE A 245 -3.63 12.08 7.79
N THR A 246 -2.37 12.53 7.75
CA THR A 246 -1.81 13.34 8.84
C THR A 246 -2.51 14.70 8.95
N TRP A 247 -2.83 15.32 7.81
CA TRP A 247 -3.55 16.57 7.81
C TRP A 247 -4.96 16.42 8.42
N TYR A 248 -5.70 15.37 8.04
CA TYR A 248 -7.01 15.08 8.63
C TYR A 248 -6.93 14.75 10.12
N LEU A 249 -5.91 14.04 10.55
CA LEU A 249 -5.64 13.78 11.96
C LEU A 249 -5.53 15.09 12.75
N GLU A 250 -4.69 16.01 12.29
CA GLU A 250 -4.49 17.31 12.97
C GLU A 250 -5.75 18.18 12.95
N GLN A 251 -6.42 18.25 11.79
CA GLN A 251 -7.66 19.02 11.68
C GLN A 251 -8.78 18.47 12.57
N ALA A 252 -8.89 17.16 12.70
CA ALA A 252 -9.88 16.55 13.59
C ALA A 252 -9.53 16.78 15.07
N ARG A 253 -8.24 16.74 15.43
CA ARG A 253 -7.78 17.09 16.78
C ARG A 253 -8.01 18.55 17.14
N GLU A 254 -7.73 19.48 16.23
CA GLU A 254 -8.02 20.91 16.45
C GLU A 254 -9.49 21.14 16.78
N ARG A 255 -10.41 20.39 16.15
CA ARG A 255 -11.85 20.49 16.40
C ARG A 255 -12.29 19.91 17.72
N SER A 256 -11.75 18.74 18.08
CA SER A 256 -12.10 18.03 19.33
C SER A 256 -11.32 18.53 20.53
N ASN A 257 -10.18 19.19 20.32
CA ASN A 257 -9.17 19.45 21.35
C ASN A 257 -8.74 18.16 22.09
N ALA A 258 -8.76 17.02 21.39
CA ALA A 258 -8.40 15.72 21.95
C ALA A 258 -6.92 15.66 22.26
N ARG A 259 -6.60 15.21 23.47
CA ARG A 259 -5.23 14.90 23.88
C ARG A 259 -4.70 13.71 23.05
N MET A 260 -3.44 13.76 22.59
CA MET A 260 -2.80 12.68 21.83
C MET A 260 -1.59 12.09 22.54
N ILE A 261 -1.63 10.78 22.75
CA ILE A 261 -0.54 9.98 23.34
C ILE A 261 0.00 9.06 22.25
N VAL A 262 1.30 9.14 21.96
CA VAL A 262 1.99 8.29 20.99
C VAL A 262 2.89 7.31 21.74
N ILE A 263 2.64 6.02 21.57
CA ILE A 263 3.43 4.91 22.11
C ILE A 263 4.25 4.33 20.97
N ASP A 264 5.54 4.61 20.93
CA ASP A 264 6.43 4.19 19.85
C ASP A 264 7.87 4.12 20.37
N PRO A 265 8.67 3.12 19.93
CA PRO A 265 10.10 3.05 20.29
C PRO A 265 10.89 4.27 19.86
N ARG A 266 10.46 4.96 18.78
CA ARG A 266 11.09 6.17 18.24
C ARG A 266 10.21 7.40 18.45
N TYR A 267 10.86 8.53 18.61
CA TYR A 267 10.21 9.84 18.50
C TYR A 267 10.03 10.16 17.01
N THR A 268 8.86 9.83 16.47
CA THR A 268 8.55 9.84 15.04
C THR A 268 8.07 11.21 14.55
N ASP A 269 8.02 11.41 13.22
CA ASP A 269 7.43 12.62 12.62
C ASP A 269 5.94 12.79 12.96
N THR A 270 5.23 11.71 13.29
CA THR A 270 3.84 11.79 13.78
C THR A 270 3.76 12.33 15.20
N ALA A 271 4.71 11.98 16.04
CA ALA A 271 4.83 12.51 17.40
C ALA A 271 5.37 13.96 17.37
N ALA A 272 6.47 14.20 16.66
CA ALA A 272 7.29 15.40 16.76
C ALA A 272 6.50 16.72 16.67
N GLY A 273 6.32 17.36 17.82
CA GLY A 273 5.64 18.64 17.96
C GLY A 273 4.12 18.60 17.78
N ARG A 274 3.52 17.41 17.79
CA ARG A 274 2.07 17.19 17.66
C ARG A 274 1.47 16.46 18.84
N GLU A 275 2.26 15.65 19.51
CA GLU A 275 1.83 14.86 20.66
C GLU A 275 1.71 15.73 21.92
N ASP A 276 0.79 15.34 22.79
CA ASP A 276 0.77 15.81 24.19
C ASP A 276 1.65 14.96 25.08
N GLU A 277 1.89 13.71 24.67
CA GLU A 277 2.77 12.79 25.37
C GLU A 277 3.35 11.72 24.44
N TRP A 278 4.66 11.52 24.48
CA TRP A 278 5.33 10.38 23.87
C TRP A 278 5.79 9.41 24.94
N ILE A 279 5.46 8.13 24.74
CA ILE A 279 5.83 7.03 25.63
C ILE A 279 6.76 6.07 24.87
N PRO A 280 8.08 6.13 25.10
CA PRO A 280 8.99 5.15 24.53
C PRO A 280 8.74 3.76 25.12
N ILE A 281 8.72 2.74 24.24
CA ILE A 281 8.49 1.36 24.61
C ILE A 281 9.55 0.45 24.00
N ARG A 282 9.95 -0.62 24.69
CA ARG A 282 10.78 -1.65 24.10
C ARG A 282 10.01 -2.32 22.95
N PRO A 283 10.61 -2.47 21.74
CA PRO A 283 9.96 -3.13 20.62
C PRO A 283 9.44 -4.54 21.00
N GLY A 284 8.22 -4.87 20.55
CA GLY A 284 7.62 -6.18 20.76
C GLY A 284 7.00 -6.41 22.14
N THR A 285 6.83 -5.36 22.94
CA THR A 285 6.29 -5.49 24.31
C THR A 285 4.95 -4.79 24.52
N ASP A 286 4.29 -4.37 23.46
CA ASP A 286 3.00 -3.66 23.49
C ASP A 286 1.92 -4.49 24.20
N ALA A 287 1.89 -5.81 23.99
CA ALA A 287 0.94 -6.71 24.65
C ALA A 287 1.11 -6.72 26.18
N ALA A 288 2.35 -6.63 26.68
CA ALA A 288 2.62 -6.53 28.11
C ALA A 288 2.16 -5.18 28.70
N LEU A 289 2.36 -4.08 27.94
CA LEU A 289 1.81 -2.79 28.32
C LEU A 289 0.29 -2.83 28.44
N VAL A 290 -0.38 -3.38 27.43
CA VAL A 290 -1.85 -3.53 27.43
C VAL A 290 -2.33 -4.35 28.61
N ALA A 291 -1.66 -5.46 28.93
CA ALA A 291 -2.02 -6.30 30.09
C ALA A 291 -1.89 -5.53 31.42
N GLY A 292 -0.81 -4.73 31.58
CA GLY A 292 -0.64 -3.87 32.77
C GLY A 292 -1.70 -2.76 32.87
N ILE A 293 -2.10 -2.18 31.72
CA ILE A 293 -3.21 -1.23 31.66
C ILE A 293 -4.53 -1.92 32.05
N ALA A 294 -4.80 -3.08 31.45
CA ALA A 294 -6.01 -3.86 31.74
C ALA A 294 -6.13 -4.23 33.23
N TRP A 295 -5.00 -4.58 33.87
CA TRP A 295 -4.98 -4.85 35.32
C TRP A 295 -5.49 -3.65 36.11
N VAL A 296 -5.05 -2.43 35.79
CA VAL A 296 -5.52 -1.20 36.46
C VAL A 296 -7.00 -0.97 36.16
N LEU A 297 -7.42 -1.07 34.89
CA LEU A 297 -8.82 -0.87 34.51
C LEU A 297 -9.77 -1.80 35.28
N ILE A 298 -9.37 -3.07 35.45
CA ILE A 298 -10.17 -4.06 36.17
C ILE A 298 -10.19 -3.78 37.68
N ASN A 299 -9.04 -3.50 38.32
CA ASN A 299 -8.94 -3.32 39.74
C ASN A 299 -9.50 -1.97 40.25
N GLU A 300 -9.55 -0.96 39.39
CA GLU A 300 -10.10 0.37 39.72
C GLU A 300 -11.52 0.57 39.17
N ASP A 301 -12.16 -0.51 38.69
CA ASP A 301 -13.55 -0.50 38.18
C ASP A 301 -13.78 0.51 37.03
N LEU A 302 -12.77 0.61 36.14
CA LEU A 302 -12.76 1.52 34.98
C LEU A 302 -13.18 0.82 33.67
N VAL A 303 -13.67 -0.41 33.74
CA VAL A 303 -14.19 -1.15 32.57
C VAL A 303 -15.66 -0.82 32.31
N ASP A 304 -16.09 -0.89 31.06
CA ASP A 304 -17.52 -0.77 30.71
C ASP A 304 -18.19 -2.14 30.82
N GLN A 305 -18.54 -2.56 32.07
CA GLN A 305 -19.14 -3.87 32.32
C GLN A 305 -20.44 -4.11 31.53
N PRO A 306 -21.36 -3.13 31.37
CA PRO A 306 -22.55 -3.34 30.54
C PRO A 306 -22.24 -3.64 29.06
N PHE A 307 -21.19 -3.02 28.51
CA PHE A 307 -20.73 -3.31 27.16
C PHE A 307 -20.15 -4.73 27.07
N LEU A 308 -19.33 -5.11 28.04
CA LEU A 308 -18.69 -6.43 28.09
C LEU A 308 -19.73 -7.54 28.25
N ASP A 309 -20.70 -7.38 29.15
CA ASP A 309 -21.79 -8.36 29.35
C ASP A 309 -22.65 -8.57 28.11
N LYS A 310 -22.84 -7.50 27.30
CA LYS A 310 -23.72 -7.54 26.14
C LYS A 310 -23.07 -8.00 24.85
N TYR A 311 -21.81 -7.62 24.63
CA TYR A 311 -21.17 -7.74 23.33
C TYR A 311 -19.93 -8.64 23.33
N CYS A 312 -19.43 -9.10 24.48
CA CYS A 312 -18.18 -9.84 24.54
C CYS A 312 -18.40 -11.29 25.00
N VAL A 313 -17.53 -12.15 24.50
CA VAL A 313 -17.45 -13.55 24.89
C VAL A 313 -16.10 -13.80 25.55
N GLY A 314 -16.08 -14.42 26.74
CA GLY A 314 -14.86 -14.80 27.42
C GLY A 314 -14.13 -13.66 28.14
N TYR A 315 -14.81 -12.60 28.52
CA TYR A 315 -14.23 -11.56 29.38
C TYR A 315 -14.10 -12.02 30.82
N ASP A 316 -15.18 -12.56 31.39
CA ASP A 316 -15.28 -13.04 32.76
C ASP A 316 -16.11 -14.34 32.82
N GLU A 317 -16.37 -14.83 34.04
CA GLU A 317 -17.13 -16.05 34.26
C GLU A 317 -18.56 -16.01 33.73
N LYS A 318 -19.19 -14.82 33.60
CA LYS A 318 -20.54 -14.66 33.06
C LYS A 318 -20.59 -14.78 31.55
N THR A 319 -19.52 -14.34 30.89
CA THR A 319 -19.42 -14.31 29.45
C THR A 319 -18.65 -15.52 28.89
N LEU A 320 -18.20 -16.42 29.74
CA LEU A 320 -17.44 -17.61 29.37
C LEU A 320 -18.35 -18.64 28.66
N PRO A 321 -17.95 -19.18 27.48
CA PRO A 321 -18.73 -20.20 26.79
C PRO A 321 -18.86 -21.49 27.61
N ALA A 322 -20.00 -22.16 27.46
CA ALA A 322 -20.23 -23.45 28.09
C ALA A 322 -19.14 -24.47 27.68
N GLY A 323 -18.58 -25.18 28.67
CA GLY A 323 -17.54 -26.16 28.44
C GLY A 323 -16.11 -25.60 28.38
N ALA A 324 -15.92 -24.29 28.47
CA ALA A 324 -14.61 -23.70 28.64
C ALA A 324 -14.05 -23.95 30.06
N PRO A 325 -12.71 -23.98 30.29
CA PRO A 325 -12.12 -24.02 31.61
C PRO A 325 -12.63 -22.87 32.51
N ALA A 326 -12.89 -23.10 33.76
CA ALA A 326 -13.50 -22.11 34.66
C ALA A 326 -12.74 -20.76 34.69
N ASN A 327 -11.39 -20.81 34.67
CA ASN A 327 -10.54 -19.62 34.64
C ASN A 327 -10.02 -19.28 33.22
N GLY A 328 -10.67 -19.80 32.17
CA GLY A 328 -10.28 -19.60 30.77
C GLY A 328 -10.75 -18.26 30.18
N HIS A 329 -10.94 -17.23 31.01
CA HIS A 329 -11.42 -15.91 30.58
C HIS A 329 -10.37 -14.82 30.77
N TYR A 330 -10.53 -13.71 30.07
CA TYR A 330 -9.54 -12.62 30.02
C TYR A 330 -9.25 -12.00 31.37
N LYS A 331 -10.29 -11.77 32.20
CA LYS A 331 -10.16 -11.21 33.57
C LYS A 331 -9.29 -12.10 34.46
N ALA A 332 -9.51 -13.42 34.46
CA ALA A 332 -8.67 -14.36 35.21
C ALA A 332 -7.21 -14.34 34.75
N TYR A 333 -6.96 -14.30 33.42
CA TYR A 333 -5.60 -14.16 32.89
C TYR A 333 -4.90 -12.90 33.38
N ILE A 334 -5.58 -11.75 33.38
CA ILE A 334 -5.01 -10.47 33.82
C ILE A 334 -4.75 -10.46 35.33
N LEU A 335 -5.65 -11.01 36.14
CA LEU A 335 -5.53 -11.02 37.59
C LEU A 335 -4.56 -12.10 38.11
N GLY A 336 -4.07 -13.01 37.25
CA GLY A 336 -3.18 -14.11 37.67
C GLY A 336 -3.91 -15.32 38.24
N GLU A 337 -5.19 -15.45 37.91
CA GLU A 337 -6.04 -16.58 38.27
C GLU A 337 -6.11 -17.63 37.13
N GLY A 338 -5.51 -17.32 35.98
CA GLY A 338 -5.39 -18.21 34.82
C GLY A 338 -4.22 -19.21 34.95
N ASP A 339 -3.96 -19.97 33.91
CA ASP A 339 -3.03 -21.10 33.89
C ASP A 339 -1.58 -20.74 34.28
N ASP A 340 -1.11 -19.52 34.02
CA ASP A 340 0.25 -19.09 34.34
C ASP A 340 0.42 -18.57 35.81
N GLY A 341 -0.67 -18.37 36.53
CA GLY A 341 -0.66 -17.90 37.92
C GLY A 341 0.00 -16.53 38.12
N ILE A 342 0.20 -15.74 37.05
CA ILE A 342 0.94 -14.47 37.11
C ILE A 342 0.00 -13.28 36.93
N ALA A 343 -0.15 -12.45 37.95
CA ALA A 343 -0.88 -11.19 37.84
C ALA A 343 -0.12 -10.20 36.93
N LYS A 344 -0.81 -9.64 35.97
CA LYS A 344 -0.24 -8.71 34.97
C LYS A 344 -0.21 -7.28 35.51
N THR A 345 0.37 -7.09 36.71
CA THR A 345 0.42 -5.79 37.38
C THR A 345 1.18 -4.73 36.59
N PRO A 346 1.00 -3.43 36.85
CA PRO A 346 1.82 -2.38 36.26
C PRO A 346 3.34 -2.56 36.50
N GLN A 347 3.73 -3.12 37.67
CA GLN A 347 5.12 -3.44 37.99
C GLN A 347 5.66 -4.59 37.10
N TRP A 348 4.84 -5.61 36.85
CA TRP A 348 5.18 -6.68 35.91
C TRP A 348 5.38 -6.12 34.49
N ALA A 349 4.44 -5.31 34.01
CA ALA A 349 4.51 -4.68 32.69
C ALA A 349 5.71 -3.73 32.58
N SER A 350 6.02 -2.96 33.62
CA SER A 350 7.14 -2.02 33.66
C SER A 350 8.49 -2.73 33.43
N ARG A 351 8.71 -3.88 34.06
CA ARG A 351 9.96 -4.67 33.85
C ARG A 351 10.13 -5.13 32.43
N ILE A 352 9.06 -5.45 31.73
CA ILE A 352 9.07 -5.94 30.35
C ILE A 352 9.21 -4.78 29.36
N THR A 353 8.39 -3.75 29.53
CA THR A 353 8.26 -2.65 28.56
C THR A 353 9.32 -1.57 28.69
N GLY A 354 9.90 -1.43 29.91
CA GLY A 354 10.77 -0.31 30.28
C GLY A 354 10.02 0.99 30.60
N ILE A 355 8.70 0.98 30.59
CA ILE A 355 7.86 2.14 30.96
C ILE A 355 7.71 2.17 32.48
N PRO A 356 7.91 3.32 33.16
CA PRO A 356 7.72 3.43 34.62
C PRO A 356 6.31 3.02 35.06
N THR A 357 6.22 2.33 36.18
CA THR A 357 4.95 1.84 36.76
C THR A 357 3.88 2.91 36.89
N GLU A 358 4.25 4.08 37.41
CA GLU A 358 3.36 5.22 37.65
C GLU A 358 2.81 5.76 36.30
N ARG A 359 3.60 5.68 35.26
CA ARG A 359 3.18 6.11 33.93
C ARG A 359 2.18 5.14 33.31
N ILE A 360 2.34 3.83 33.53
CA ILE A 360 1.37 2.81 33.14
C ILE A 360 0.04 3.02 33.84
N ILE A 361 0.07 3.27 35.16
CA ILE A 361 -1.13 3.54 35.97
C ILE A 361 -1.82 4.82 35.48
N LYS A 362 -1.06 5.90 35.26
CA LYS A 362 -1.60 7.16 34.73
C LYS A 362 -2.29 6.95 33.39
N LEU A 363 -1.62 6.27 32.43
CA LEU A 363 -2.15 5.98 31.11
C LEU A 363 -3.44 5.14 31.19
N ALA A 364 -3.47 4.13 32.05
CA ALA A 364 -4.64 3.28 32.27
C ALA A 364 -5.85 4.08 32.76
N ARG A 365 -5.67 4.93 33.76
CA ARG A 365 -6.72 5.82 34.27
C ARG A 365 -7.20 6.81 33.21
N GLU A 366 -6.27 7.38 32.44
CA GLU A 366 -6.60 8.31 31.36
C GLU A 366 -7.45 7.64 30.29
N ILE A 367 -7.10 6.42 29.87
CA ILE A 367 -7.89 5.61 28.92
C ILE A 367 -9.25 5.25 29.51
N GLY A 368 -9.33 4.80 30.76
CA GLY A 368 -10.58 4.39 31.40
C GLY A 368 -11.57 5.54 31.66
N MET A 369 -11.05 6.74 31.92
CA MET A 369 -11.88 7.92 32.21
C MET A 369 -12.22 8.75 30.94
N SER A 370 -11.55 8.53 29.82
CA SER A 370 -11.79 9.27 28.57
C SER A 370 -12.72 8.47 27.65
N LYS A 371 -13.95 8.94 27.48
CA LYS A 371 -14.90 8.34 26.54
C LYS A 371 -15.59 9.47 25.76
N PRO A 372 -15.50 9.49 24.42
CA PRO A 372 -14.84 8.52 23.52
C PRO A 372 -13.30 8.63 23.55
N ALA A 373 -12.62 7.48 23.46
CA ALA A 373 -11.19 7.37 23.26
C ALA A 373 -10.88 6.67 21.92
N TYR A 374 -10.16 7.34 21.04
CA TYR A 374 -9.70 6.81 19.76
C TYR A 374 -8.39 6.06 19.95
N ILE A 375 -8.48 4.75 20.13
CA ILE A 375 -7.31 3.89 20.32
C ILE A 375 -7.02 3.16 19.02
N CYS A 376 -5.85 3.38 18.44
CA CYS A 376 -5.45 2.74 17.20
C CYS A 376 -4.03 2.19 17.25
N GLN A 377 -3.75 1.24 16.35
CA GLN A 377 -2.42 0.72 16.13
C GLN A 377 -2.02 0.89 14.67
N GLY A 378 -0.74 1.19 14.45
CA GLY A 378 -0.14 1.11 13.12
C GLY A 378 0.22 -0.33 12.77
N TRP A 379 1.07 -0.49 11.78
CA TRP A 379 1.55 -1.82 11.39
C TRP A 379 2.89 -2.20 12.05
N GLY A 380 3.46 -1.32 12.87
CA GLY A 380 4.66 -1.59 13.65
C GLY A 380 4.48 -2.77 14.61
N PRO A 381 3.50 -2.70 15.53
CA PRO A 381 3.30 -3.73 16.56
C PRO A 381 3.10 -5.15 16.02
N GLN A 382 2.43 -5.29 14.88
CA GLN A 382 2.17 -6.61 14.29
C GLN A 382 3.35 -7.17 13.47
N ARG A 383 4.40 -6.38 13.17
CA ARG A 383 5.56 -6.81 12.35
C ARG A 383 6.68 -7.43 13.19
N GLN A 384 6.31 -8.32 14.09
CA GLN A 384 7.19 -8.99 15.03
C GLN A 384 6.72 -10.44 15.21
N ALA A 385 7.52 -11.25 15.91
CA ALA A 385 7.06 -12.57 16.32
C ALA A 385 5.80 -12.45 17.17
N ASN A 386 4.80 -13.27 16.90
CA ASN A 386 3.48 -13.25 17.56
C ASN A 386 2.73 -11.91 17.43
N GLY A 387 2.95 -11.19 16.33
CA GLY A 387 2.33 -9.89 16.12
C GLY A 387 0.81 -9.93 16.01
N GLU A 388 0.23 -11.07 15.63
CA GLU A 388 -1.23 -11.32 15.68
C GLU A 388 -1.77 -11.26 17.10
N LEU A 389 -1.04 -11.77 18.08
CA LEU A 389 -1.42 -11.67 19.51
C LEU A 389 -1.27 -10.23 20.01
N THR A 390 -0.20 -9.55 19.60
CA THR A 390 -0.01 -8.12 19.93
C THR A 390 -1.15 -7.26 19.36
N ALA A 391 -1.55 -7.51 18.12
CA ALA A 391 -2.66 -6.78 17.49
C ALA A 391 -3.99 -7.00 18.23
N ARG A 392 -4.28 -8.22 18.64
CA ARG A 392 -5.46 -8.56 19.45
C ARG A 392 -5.38 -7.94 20.84
N ALA A 393 -4.20 -7.96 21.48
CA ALA A 393 -4.02 -7.34 22.79
C ALA A 393 -4.37 -5.84 22.75
N ILE A 394 -3.87 -5.09 21.77
CA ILE A 394 -4.19 -3.65 21.65
C ILE A 394 -5.70 -3.43 21.48
N ALA A 395 -6.37 -4.29 20.72
CA ALA A 395 -7.83 -4.23 20.54
C ALA A 395 -8.61 -4.43 21.85
N MET A 396 -8.03 -5.05 22.87
CA MET A 396 -8.70 -5.20 24.16
C MET A 396 -8.96 -3.87 24.88
N LEU A 397 -8.12 -2.85 24.67
CA LEU A 397 -8.31 -1.56 25.35
C LEU A 397 -9.63 -0.86 25.00
N PRO A 398 -9.98 -0.66 23.71
CA PRO A 398 -11.28 -0.10 23.37
C PRO A 398 -12.45 -1.03 23.71
N ILE A 399 -12.24 -2.36 23.73
CA ILE A 399 -13.26 -3.33 24.18
C ILE A 399 -13.54 -3.14 25.67
N LEU A 400 -12.52 -3.16 26.52
CA LEU A 400 -12.67 -3.01 27.96
C LEU A 400 -13.36 -1.70 28.36
N THR A 401 -13.16 -0.64 27.62
CA THR A 401 -13.68 0.69 27.90
C THR A 401 -14.93 1.08 27.09
N GLY A 402 -15.48 0.13 26.31
CA GLY A 402 -16.70 0.36 25.51
C GLY A 402 -16.55 1.44 24.43
N ASN A 403 -15.35 1.59 23.86
CA ASN A 403 -15.04 2.57 22.80
C ASN A 403 -15.21 2.02 21.38
N VAL A 404 -15.73 0.80 21.24
CA VAL A 404 -15.99 0.16 19.95
C VAL A 404 -17.40 0.49 19.47
N GLY A 405 -17.53 0.88 18.20
CA GLY A 405 -18.83 1.13 17.55
C GLY A 405 -19.51 2.44 17.94
N ILE A 406 -18.75 3.39 18.47
CA ILE A 406 -19.23 4.74 18.80
C ILE A 406 -18.42 5.81 18.04
N ASN A 407 -19.03 6.98 17.81
CA ASN A 407 -18.33 8.12 17.25
C ASN A 407 -17.22 8.59 18.19
N GLY A 408 -16.05 8.89 17.65
CA GLY A 408 -14.86 9.27 18.40
C GLY A 408 -14.12 8.12 19.07
N GLY A 409 -14.67 6.90 19.01
CA GLY A 409 -13.99 5.66 19.41
C GLY A 409 -13.27 5.00 18.24
N ASN A 410 -12.69 3.82 18.49
CA ASN A 410 -12.12 2.97 17.46
C ASN A 410 -12.05 1.51 17.94
N SER A 411 -11.85 0.57 17.02
CA SER A 411 -11.74 -0.87 17.33
C SER A 411 -10.34 -1.31 17.82
N GLY A 412 -9.38 -0.40 17.96
CA GLY A 412 -7.99 -0.76 18.18
C GLY A 412 -7.26 -1.21 16.92
N ALA A 413 -7.95 -1.28 15.78
CA ALA A 413 -7.35 -1.47 14.47
C ALA A 413 -6.63 -0.19 14.01
N ARG A 414 -5.98 -0.25 12.86
CA ARG A 414 -5.48 0.94 12.18
C ARG A 414 -6.66 1.87 11.83
N GLU A 415 -6.40 3.15 11.76
CA GLU A 415 -7.37 4.12 11.25
C GLU A 415 -7.92 3.69 9.89
N SER A 416 -9.22 3.70 9.74
CA SER A 416 -9.91 3.50 8.46
C SER A 416 -9.87 4.79 7.64
N THR A 417 -10.15 4.66 6.36
CA THR A 417 -10.12 5.77 5.42
C THR A 417 -11.43 5.86 4.66
N TYR A 418 -11.85 7.08 4.38
CA TYR A 418 -12.97 7.31 3.50
C TYR A 418 -12.49 7.28 2.05
N THR A 419 -12.85 6.23 1.34
CA THR A 419 -12.35 5.96 -0.01
C THR A 419 -13.50 5.79 -1.00
N ILE A 420 -13.22 6.03 -2.29
CA ILE A 420 -14.12 5.66 -3.37
C ILE A 420 -13.63 4.38 -4.04
N THR A 421 -14.56 3.49 -4.33
CA THR A 421 -14.30 2.32 -5.17
C THR A 421 -14.88 2.54 -6.56
N ILE A 422 -14.12 2.08 -7.55
CA ILE A 422 -14.59 1.99 -8.94
C ILE A 422 -14.54 0.55 -9.39
N GLU A 423 -15.40 0.20 -10.33
CA GLU A 423 -15.27 -1.08 -11.02
C GLU A 423 -13.92 -1.13 -11.74
N ARG A 424 -13.09 -2.09 -11.38
CA ARG A 424 -11.77 -2.31 -11.99
C ARG A 424 -11.86 -3.28 -13.15
N LEU A 425 -10.78 -3.34 -13.95
CA LEU A 425 -10.66 -4.40 -14.96
C LEU A 425 -10.81 -5.76 -14.28
N PRO A 426 -11.86 -6.55 -14.64
CA PRO A 426 -12.10 -7.84 -14.01
C PRO A 426 -10.92 -8.80 -14.23
N VAL A 427 -10.46 -9.45 -13.19
CA VAL A 427 -9.40 -10.48 -13.31
C VAL A 427 -9.96 -11.85 -13.68
N LEU A 428 -11.28 -11.99 -13.70
CA LEU A 428 -12.03 -13.24 -13.88
C LEU A 428 -11.77 -14.23 -12.72
N GLU A 429 -12.54 -15.30 -12.69
CA GLU A 429 -12.37 -16.33 -11.66
C GLU A 429 -11.16 -17.21 -11.97
N ASN A 430 -10.35 -17.51 -10.94
CA ASN A 430 -9.28 -18.48 -11.05
C ASN A 430 -9.84 -19.91 -10.93
N PRO A 431 -9.72 -20.74 -11.97
CA PRO A 431 -10.16 -22.14 -11.90
C PRO A 431 -9.40 -22.98 -10.87
N VAL A 432 -8.13 -22.67 -10.62
CA VAL A 432 -7.32 -23.35 -9.58
C VAL A 432 -7.75 -22.82 -8.21
N LYS A 433 -8.27 -23.71 -7.36
CA LYS A 433 -8.76 -23.34 -6.00
C LYS A 433 -7.70 -23.53 -4.93
N THR A 434 -6.64 -24.25 -5.23
CA THR A 434 -5.52 -24.48 -4.32
C THR A 434 -4.78 -23.18 -4.04
N ALA A 435 -4.43 -22.95 -2.78
CA ALA A 435 -3.68 -21.78 -2.36
C ALA A 435 -2.61 -22.13 -1.32
N ILE A 436 -1.50 -21.39 -1.35
CA ILE A 436 -0.41 -21.48 -0.35
C ILE A 436 -0.23 -20.11 0.32
N SER A 437 0.43 -20.08 1.46
CA SER A 437 0.90 -18.83 2.05
C SER A 437 1.91 -18.15 1.13
N CYS A 438 1.84 -16.83 1.01
CA CYS A 438 2.85 -16.06 0.27
C CYS A 438 4.27 -16.19 0.85
N PHE A 439 4.43 -16.76 2.04
CA PHE A 439 5.72 -17.03 2.68
C PHE A 439 6.30 -18.41 2.34
N THR A 440 5.54 -19.30 1.72
CA THR A 440 5.96 -20.72 1.49
C THR A 440 6.17 -21.06 0.01
N TRP A 441 6.28 -20.07 -0.87
CA TRP A 441 6.45 -20.31 -2.30
C TRP A 441 7.80 -20.98 -2.64
N THR A 442 8.85 -20.72 -1.87
CA THR A 442 10.15 -21.39 -2.04
C THR A 442 10.09 -22.86 -1.62
N ASP A 443 9.35 -23.16 -0.56
CA ASP A 443 9.05 -24.54 -0.17
C ASP A 443 8.23 -25.27 -1.25
N ALA A 444 7.26 -24.57 -1.85
CA ALA A 444 6.44 -25.12 -2.93
C ALA A 444 7.26 -25.39 -4.20
N ILE A 445 8.35 -24.66 -4.45
CA ILE A 445 9.33 -25.01 -5.50
C ILE A 445 10.14 -26.25 -5.09
N ALA A 446 10.66 -26.28 -3.86
CA ALA A 446 11.63 -27.29 -3.43
C ALA A 446 10.99 -28.65 -3.11
N ARG A 447 9.80 -28.67 -2.49
CA ARG A 447 9.13 -29.85 -1.95
C ARG A 447 7.60 -29.80 -2.07
N GLY A 448 7.07 -29.15 -3.12
CA GLY A 448 5.62 -28.93 -3.30
C GLY A 448 4.74 -30.14 -2.93
N PRO A 449 4.94 -31.34 -3.53
CA PRO A 449 4.10 -32.52 -3.25
C PRO A 449 4.15 -33.04 -1.79
N GLU A 450 5.10 -32.55 -0.98
CA GLU A 450 5.18 -32.87 0.44
C GLU A 450 4.43 -31.88 1.33
N MET A 451 4.00 -30.75 0.77
CA MET A 451 3.30 -29.69 1.52
C MET A 451 1.83 -30.07 1.73
N THR A 452 1.39 -29.97 2.99
CA THR A 452 0.04 -30.35 3.41
C THR A 452 -0.75 -29.21 4.03
N ALA A 453 -2.07 -29.37 4.10
CA ALA A 453 -2.97 -28.44 4.76
C ALA A 453 -2.63 -28.28 6.24
N SER A 454 -2.42 -29.38 6.94
CA SER A 454 -2.18 -29.39 8.40
C SER A 454 -0.81 -28.82 8.80
N ARG A 455 0.25 -29.09 8.03
CA ARG A 455 1.62 -28.69 8.36
C ARG A 455 2.02 -27.35 7.74
N ASP A 456 1.66 -27.16 6.46
CA ASP A 456 2.18 -26.04 5.65
C ASP A 456 1.11 -25.00 5.30
N GLY A 457 -0.14 -25.25 5.72
CA GLY A 457 -1.25 -24.33 5.47
C GLY A 457 -1.73 -24.32 4.02
N VAL A 458 -1.61 -25.43 3.29
CA VAL A 458 -2.24 -25.57 1.97
C VAL A 458 -3.75 -25.43 2.12
N ARG A 459 -4.39 -24.67 1.26
CA ARG A 459 -5.85 -24.46 1.24
C ARG A 459 -6.45 -24.97 -0.05
N GLY A 460 -7.71 -25.38 0.01
CA GLY A 460 -8.45 -25.90 -1.15
C GLY A 460 -8.26 -27.40 -1.42
N LYS A 461 -7.26 -28.03 -0.82
CA LYS A 461 -7.04 -29.48 -0.81
C LYS A 461 -6.07 -29.90 0.30
N GLU A 462 -5.90 -31.22 0.52
CA GLU A 462 -5.06 -31.75 1.59
C GLU A 462 -3.56 -31.54 1.36
N LYS A 463 -3.10 -31.60 0.12
CA LYS A 463 -1.69 -31.38 -0.26
C LYS A 463 -1.56 -30.84 -1.67
N LEU A 464 -0.40 -30.28 -2.02
CA LEU A 464 -0.07 -29.91 -3.39
C LEU A 464 0.18 -31.17 -4.24
N ASP A 465 -0.28 -31.16 -5.48
CA ASP A 465 -0.02 -32.27 -6.41
C ASP A 465 1.34 -32.14 -7.09
N VAL A 466 1.75 -30.91 -7.36
CA VAL A 466 2.94 -30.57 -8.14
C VAL A 466 3.72 -29.42 -7.49
N PRO A 467 5.04 -29.32 -7.71
CA PRO A 467 5.81 -28.15 -7.30
C PRO A 467 5.57 -26.97 -8.25
N ILE A 468 5.93 -25.77 -7.80
CA ILE A 468 5.98 -24.59 -8.69
C ILE A 468 7.11 -24.78 -9.70
N LYS A 469 6.78 -24.73 -10.99
CA LYS A 469 7.72 -24.85 -12.11
C LYS A 469 7.87 -23.57 -12.93
N PHE A 470 6.86 -22.71 -12.88
CA PHE A 470 6.85 -21.43 -13.59
C PHE A 470 6.52 -20.29 -12.63
N LEU A 471 7.39 -19.29 -12.58
CA LEU A 471 7.27 -18.14 -11.68
C LEU A 471 7.11 -16.83 -12.47
N TRP A 472 5.99 -16.16 -12.30
CA TRP A 472 5.80 -14.78 -12.72
C TRP A 472 6.22 -13.81 -11.61
N ASN A 473 6.99 -12.77 -11.94
CA ASN A 473 7.27 -11.66 -11.06
C ASN A 473 7.03 -10.33 -11.80
N TYR A 474 5.93 -9.66 -11.48
CA TYR A 474 5.55 -8.40 -12.10
C TYR A 474 5.63 -7.25 -11.09
N ALA A 475 6.44 -6.22 -11.41
CA ALA A 475 6.60 -4.99 -10.63
C ALA A 475 6.82 -5.25 -9.13
N GLY A 476 7.68 -6.22 -8.80
CA GLY A 476 7.98 -6.63 -7.44
C GLY A 476 9.42 -7.09 -7.27
N ASN A 477 9.99 -6.80 -6.10
CA ASN A 477 11.34 -7.22 -5.74
C ASN A 477 11.32 -8.28 -4.63
N THR A 478 10.40 -9.26 -4.75
CA THR A 478 10.14 -10.25 -3.70
C THR A 478 11.10 -11.40 -3.73
N ILE A 479 11.54 -11.84 -4.92
CA ILE A 479 12.30 -13.09 -5.11
C ILE A 479 13.49 -13.19 -4.15
N ILE A 480 14.32 -12.13 -4.06
CA ILE A 480 15.54 -12.17 -3.27
C ILE A 480 15.68 -11.02 -2.27
N ASN A 481 14.76 -10.06 -2.25
CA ASN A 481 14.86 -8.91 -1.37
C ASN A 481 13.80 -8.90 -0.26
N GLN A 482 12.55 -9.23 -0.56
CA GLN A 482 11.47 -9.16 0.40
C GLN A 482 11.22 -10.48 1.12
N HIS A 483 11.51 -11.60 0.48
CA HIS A 483 11.41 -12.94 1.08
C HIS A 483 12.56 -13.19 2.06
N SER A 484 12.27 -13.88 3.16
CA SER A 484 13.25 -14.25 4.16
C SER A 484 14.10 -15.45 3.72
N ASP A 485 15.16 -15.75 4.47
CA ASP A 485 16.12 -16.82 4.17
C ASP A 485 16.68 -16.74 2.75
N ILE A 486 17.37 -15.64 2.49
CA ILE A 486 17.86 -15.27 1.17
C ILE A 486 18.86 -16.29 0.60
N ASN A 487 19.68 -16.92 1.46
CA ASN A 487 20.66 -17.90 1.05
C ASN A 487 19.98 -19.19 0.55
N LYS A 488 19.02 -19.71 1.31
CA LYS A 488 18.20 -20.86 0.90
C LYS A 488 17.41 -20.57 -0.38
N THR A 489 16.84 -19.39 -0.48
CA THR A 489 16.13 -18.95 -1.71
C THR A 489 17.08 -18.96 -2.91
N HIS A 490 18.29 -18.44 -2.74
CA HIS A 490 19.33 -18.46 -3.78
C HIS A 490 19.67 -19.89 -4.23
N GLU A 491 19.94 -20.80 -3.30
CA GLU A 491 20.24 -22.21 -3.58
C GLU A 491 19.10 -22.90 -4.36
N ILE A 492 17.84 -22.70 -3.91
CA ILE A 492 16.67 -23.28 -4.57
C ILE A 492 16.54 -22.79 -6.01
N LEU A 493 16.72 -21.48 -6.23
CA LEU A 493 16.51 -20.87 -7.54
C LEU A 493 17.66 -21.09 -8.52
N GLN A 494 18.86 -21.38 -8.03
CA GLN A 494 20.00 -21.78 -8.88
C GLN A 494 19.81 -23.14 -9.52
N ASP A 495 19.03 -24.01 -8.92
CA ASP A 495 18.67 -25.30 -9.49
C ASP A 495 17.49 -25.15 -10.46
N GLU A 496 17.81 -25.03 -11.75
CA GLU A 496 16.82 -24.84 -12.81
C GLU A 496 15.86 -26.02 -12.96
N SER A 497 16.21 -27.21 -12.45
CA SER A 497 15.32 -28.38 -12.46
C SER A 497 14.15 -28.23 -11.46
N LYS A 498 14.33 -27.43 -10.42
CA LYS A 498 13.29 -27.17 -9.41
C LYS A 498 12.27 -26.16 -9.91
N CYS A 499 12.71 -25.04 -10.50
CA CYS A 499 11.84 -24.05 -11.13
C CYS A 499 12.35 -23.79 -12.55
N GLU A 500 11.63 -24.26 -13.54
CA GLU A 500 12.10 -24.29 -14.94
C GLU A 500 12.11 -22.92 -15.62
N THR A 501 11.24 -22.00 -15.16
CA THR A 501 11.12 -20.68 -15.79
C THR A 501 10.78 -19.60 -14.79
N ILE A 502 11.57 -18.53 -14.80
CA ILE A 502 11.31 -17.30 -14.05
C ILE A 502 11.21 -16.14 -15.04
N VAL A 503 10.03 -15.51 -15.10
CA VAL A 503 9.79 -14.32 -15.92
C VAL A 503 9.65 -13.11 -15.02
N VAL A 504 10.47 -12.09 -15.26
CA VAL A 504 10.37 -10.81 -14.56
C VAL A 504 9.97 -9.71 -15.53
N ILE A 505 8.92 -8.98 -15.17
CA ILE A 505 8.45 -7.78 -15.87
C ILE A 505 8.61 -6.62 -14.92
N ASP A 506 9.55 -5.72 -15.19
CA ASP A 506 9.86 -4.60 -14.30
C ASP A 506 10.41 -3.40 -15.08
N ASN A 507 10.55 -2.28 -14.39
CA ASN A 507 11.15 -1.06 -14.94
C ASN A 507 12.67 -1.00 -14.74
N PHE A 508 13.22 -1.73 -13.76
CA PHE A 508 14.61 -1.64 -13.33
C PHE A 508 15.26 -3.01 -13.17
N MET A 509 16.59 -3.03 -13.27
CA MET A 509 17.40 -4.17 -12.90
C MET A 509 17.46 -4.30 -11.37
N THR A 510 16.39 -4.86 -10.78
CA THR A 510 16.31 -5.12 -9.34
C THR A 510 17.15 -6.33 -8.96
N SER A 511 17.37 -6.55 -7.65
CA SER A 511 18.00 -7.79 -7.17
C SER A 511 17.22 -9.03 -7.61
N SER A 512 15.89 -8.98 -7.62
CA SER A 512 15.03 -10.06 -8.11
C SER A 512 15.11 -10.24 -9.63
N ALA A 513 15.26 -9.15 -10.39
CA ALA A 513 15.41 -9.22 -11.85
C ALA A 513 16.63 -10.03 -12.29
N LYS A 514 17.70 -10.07 -11.47
CA LYS A 514 18.90 -10.88 -11.74
C LYS A 514 18.64 -12.39 -11.78
N TYR A 515 17.50 -12.83 -11.25
CA TYR A 515 17.11 -14.26 -11.24
C TYR A 515 16.22 -14.64 -12.42
N ALA A 516 15.83 -13.67 -13.26
CA ALA A 516 14.99 -13.94 -14.42
C ALA A 516 15.68 -14.80 -15.47
N ASP A 517 14.93 -15.68 -16.11
CA ASP A 517 15.32 -16.32 -17.38
C ASP A 517 14.96 -15.43 -18.56
N LEU A 518 13.79 -14.75 -18.42
CA LEU A 518 13.33 -13.69 -19.34
C LEU A 518 13.05 -12.42 -18.53
N LEU A 519 13.66 -11.31 -18.95
CA LEU A 519 13.50 -10.00 -18.33
C LEU A 519 12.88 -9.04 -19.35
N LEU A 520 11.67 -8.56 -19.06
CA LEU A 520 10.86 -7.78 -19.98
C LEU A 520 10.67 -6.35 -19.46
N PRO A 521 10.98 -5.32 -20.29
CA PRO A 521 10.89 -3.92 -19.90
C PRO A 521 9.45 -3.40 -19.99
N ASP A 522 8.90 -2.97 -18.84
CA ASP A 522 7.58 -2.33 -18.76
C ASP A 522 7.67 -0.81 -18.77
N LEU A 523 6.56 -0.16 -19.10
CA LEU A 523 6.37 1.27 -18.93
C LEU A 523 6.02 1.60 -17.46
N MET A 524 6.52 2.73 -16.99
CA MET A 524 6.08 3.28 -15.71
C MET A 524 4.62 3.77 -15.81
N THR A 525 3.93 3.84 -14.68
CA THR A 525 2.53 4.31 -14.62
C THR A 525 2.34 5.67 -15.31
N VAL A 526 3.32 6.58 -15.23
CA VAL A 526 3.24 7.91 -15.85
C VAL A 526 3.58 7.93 -17.35
N GLU A 527 3.99 6.81 -17.92
CA GLU A 527 4.30 6.65 -19.36
C GLU A 527 3.14 5.97 -20.12
N GLN A 528 2.04 5.64 -19.46
CA GLN A 528 0.89 4.95 -20.05
C GLN A 528 -0.43 5.47 -19.49
N GLU A 529 -1.53 5.23 -20.20
CA GLU A 529 -2.87 5.59 -19.71
C GLU A 529 -3.31 4.63 -18.62
N ASP A 530 -3.86 5.18 -17.54
CA ASP A 530 -4.52 4.42 -16.49
C ASP A 530 -5.49 5.30 -15.70
N ILE A 531 -6.26 4.71 -14.80
CA ILE A 531 -7.08 5.42 -13.83
C ILE A 531 -6.69 4.97 -12.44
N ILE A 532 -6.42 5.93 -11.57
CA ILE A 532 -6.10 5.66 -10.18
C ILE A 532 -7.18 6.25 -9.28
N PRO A 533 -8.01 5.42 -8.65
CA PRO A 533 -8.92 5.87 -7.61
C PRO A 533 -8.18 6.03 -6.28
N ASN A 534 -8.66 6.91 -5.43
CA ASN A 534 -8.29 6.91 -4.02
C ASN A 534 -9.12 5.86 -3.28
N ASP A 535 -8.66 4.61 -3.33
CA ASP A 535 -9.35 3.45 -2.78
C ASP A 535 -8.59 2.79 -1.61
N TYR A 536 -7.59 3.46 -1.05
CA TYR A 536 -6.75 2.84 -0.02
C TYR A 536 -6.33 3.80 1.10
N ALA A 537 -6.08 5.04 0.84
CA ALA A 537 -5.56 5.98 1.83
C ALA A 537 -6.18 7.37 1.69
N GLY A 538 -6.41 8.02 2.82
CA GLY A 538 -6.97 9.37 2.89
C GLY A 538 -8.48 9.39 3.14
N ASN A 539 -8.99 10.58 3.42
CA ASN A 539 -10.40 10.82 3.74
C ASN A 539 -11.10 11.65 2.65
N MET A 540 -10.60 11.57 1.44
CA MET A 540 -11.14 12.30 0.30
C MET A 540 -11.28 11.39 -0.91
N GLY A 541 -12.45 11.38 -1.54
CA GLY A 541 -12.70 10.64 -2.77
C GLY A 541 -12.20 11.41 -4.00
N TYR A 542 -11.28 10.84 -4.77
CA TYR A 542 -10.85 11.40 -6.04
C TYR A 542 -10.43 10.30 -7.04
N LEU A 543 -10.41 10.67 -8.30
CA LEU A 543 -9.94 9.87 -9.42
C LEU A 543 -8.86 10.63 -10.17
N ILE A 544 -7.76 9.96 -10.49
CA ILE A 544 -6.70 10.52 -11.31
C ILE A 544 -6.71 9.81 -12.66
N PHE A 545 -6.97 10.57 -13.72
CA PHE A 545 -6.88 10.12 -15.10
C PHE A 545 -5.46 10.36 -15.59
N ILE A 546 -4.68 9.30 -15.68
CA ILE A 546 -3.30 9.38 -16.13
C ILE A 546 -3.25 9.43 -17.65
N GLN A 547 -2.47 10.37 -18.14
CA GLN A 547 -2.09 10.46 -19.54
C GLN A 547 -0.59 10.20 -19.67
N PRO A 548 -0.13 9.58 -20.77
CA PRO A 548 1.29 9.42 -21.00
C PRO A 548 2.02 10.75 -20.98
N ALA A 549 2.98 10.88 -20.06
CA ALA A 549 3.80 12.08 -19.97
C ALA A 549 4.81 12.18 -21.11
N THR A 550 5.36 11.02 -21.50
CA THR A 550 6.34 10.90 -22.59
C THR A 550 5.94 9.76 -23.51
N SER A 551 6.43 9.77 -24.75
CA SER A 551 6.38 8.61 -25.62
C SER A 551 7.18 7.44 -25.02
N ALA A 552 6.84 6.22 -25.42
CA ALA A 552 7.61 5.04 -25.02
C ALA A 552 9.00 5.11 -25.66
N LYS A 553 10.04 5.22 -24.84
CA LYS A 553 11.43 5.24 -25.29
C LYS A 553 11.96 3.81 -25.40
N PHE A 554 12.88 3.58 -26.34
CA PHE A 554 13.47 2.28 -26.64
C PHE A 554 12.39 1.23 -27.01
N GLU A 555 12.52 0.01 -26.52
CA GLU A 555 11.58 -1.08 -26.80
C GLU A 555 10.66 -1.39 -25.62
N ARG A 556 10.52 -0.46 -24.67
CA ARG A 556 9.60 -0.61 -23.53
C ARG A 556 8.16 -0.71 -24.01
N LYS A 557 7.36 -1.60 -23.42
CA LYS A 557 5.95 -1.82 -23.78
C LYS A 557 5.03 -1.77 -22.57
N PRO A 558 3.78 -1.33 -22.72
CA PRO A 558 2.79 -1.43 -21.64
C PRO A 558 2.57 -2.89 -21.25
N ILE A 559 2.41 -3.15 -19.97
CA ILE A 559 2.13 -4.51 -19.45
C ILE A 559 0.96 -5.16 -20.20
N TYR A 560 -0.10 -4.43 -20.47
CA TYR A 560 -1.27 -4.98 -21.16
C TYR A 560 -0.94 -5.42 -22.60
N TRP A 561 -0.09 -4.68 -23.32
CA TRP A 561 0.39 -5.08 -24.63
C TRP A 561 1.20 -6.38 -24.56
N ILE A 562 2.14 -6.47 -23.60
CA ILE A 562 2.97 -7.67 -23.40
C ILE A 562 2.07 -8.89 -23.21
N LEU A 563 1.11 -8.80 -22.30
CA LEU A 563 0.21 -9.92 -21.98
C LEU A 563 -0.78 -10.24 -23.12
N SER A 564 -1.21 -9.24 -23.88
CA SER A 564 -2.06 -9.46 -25.07
C SER A 564 -1.32 -10.23 -26.16
N GLU A 565 -0.04 -9.90 -26.38
CA GLU A 565 0.81 -10.62 -27.34
C GLU A 565 1.13 -12.06 -26.88
N VAL A 566 1.31 -12.27 -25.57
CA VAL A 566 1.42 -13.63 -25.01
C VAL A 566 0.11 -14.40 -25.21
N ALA A 567 -1.04 -13.79 -24.92
CA ALA A 567 -2.35 -14.44 -25.05
C ALA A 567 -2.62 -14.91 -26.49
N LYS A 568 -2.25 -14.14 -27.53
CA LYS A 568 -2.36 -14.55 -28.92
C LYS A 568 -1.59 -15.85 -29.22
N ARG A 569 -0.42 -16.02 -28.58
CA ARG A 569 0.42 -17.21 -28.74
C ARG A 569 -0.10 -18.42 -27.95
N LEU A 570 -0.83 -18.17 -26.87
CA LEU A 570 -1.47 -19.21 -26.08
C LEU A 570 -2.72 -19.78 -26.74
N GLY A 571 -3.43 -18.98 -27.55
CA GLY A 571 -4.62 -19.35 -28.30
C GLY A 571 -5.57 -18.19 -28.51
N ASP A 572 -6.34 -18.24 -29.61
CA ASP A 572 -7.29 -17.18 -29.97
C ASP A 572 -8.39 -16.99 -28.91
N ASP A 573 -8.85 -18.06 -28.31
CA ASP A 573 -9.84 -18.04 -27.23
C ASP A 573 -9.28 -17.35 -25.98
N VAL A 574 -8.02 -17.58 -25.63
CA VAL A 574 -7.31 -16.92 -24.51
C VAL A 574 -7.21 -15.42 -24.78
N HIS A 575 -6.82 -15.05 -26.01
CA HIS A 575 -6.73 -13.65 -26.40
C HIS A 575 -8.10 -12.95 -26.38
N GLN A 576 -9.14 -13.61 -26.90
CA GLN A 576 -10.50 -13.08 -26.88
C GLN A 576 -10.99 -12.88 -25.43
N ARG A 577 -10.78 -13.85 -24.54
CA ARG A 577 -11.14 -13.75 -23.12
C ARG A 577 -10.35 -12.66 -22.39
N LEU A 578 -9.05 -12.52 -22.68
CA LEU A 578 -8.23 -11.47 -22.09
C LEU A 578 -8.71 -10.07 -22.50
N THR A 579 -9.08 -9.88 -23.78
CA THR A 579 -9.48 -8.59 -24.35
C THR A 579 -10.99 -8.32 -24.24
N ARG A 580 -11.80 -9.31 -23.84
CA ARG A 580 -13.22 -9.15 -23.57
C ARG A 580 -13.41 -8.10 -22.47
N ASP A 581 -14.45 -7.31 -22.57
CA ASP A 581 -14.77 -6.22 -21.64
C ASP A 581 -13.77 -5.03 -21.64
N VAL A 582 -12.80 -5.08 -22.53
CA VAL A 582 -11.82 -4.00 -22.71
C VAL A 582 -12.13 -3.34 -24.05
N ALA A 583 -12.55 -2.08 -24.01
CA ALA A 583 -12.89 -1.37 -25.25
C ALA A 583 -11.61 -0.97 -26.02
N ARG A 584 -11.50 -1.36 -27.27
CA ARG A 584 -10.50 -0.80 -28.19
C ARG A 584 -10.91 0.61 -28.57
N ASN A 585 -10.05 1.59 -28.30
CA ASN A 585 -10.14 2.88 -28.97
C ASN A 585 -9.31 2.81 -30.25
N SER A 586 -9.91 3.17 -31.38
CA SER A 586 -9.19 3.34 -32.63
C SER A 586 -8.11 4.40 -32.43
N GLY A 587 -6.84 4.02 -32.53
CA GLY A 587 -5.68 4.89 -32.37
C GLY A 587 -5.01 4.86 -31.00
N CYS A 588 -5.57 4.20 -29.98
CA CYS A 588 -4.90 3.98 -28.71
C CYS A 588 -4.47 2.51 -28.58
N SER A 589 -3.21 2.28 -28.27
CA SER A 589 -2.66 0.93 -28.05
C SER A 589 -3.18 0.25 -26.79
N ILE A 590 -3.97 0.96 -25.97
CA ILE A 590 -4.50 0.52 -24.69
C ILE A 590 -6.00 0.33 -24.81
N CYS A 591 -6.47 -0.84 -24.43
CA CYS A 591 -7.89 -1.13 -24.31
C CYS A 591 -8.48 -0.43 -23.09
N THR A 592 -9.47 0.42 -23.26
CA THR A 592 -10.16 1.09 -22.16
C THR A 592 -11.43 0.33 -21.77
N PRO A 593 -11.75 0.19 -20.47
CA PRO A 593 -12.99 -0.42 -20.00
C PRO A 593 -14.24 0.27 -20.59
N LYS A 594 -15.35 -0.44 -20.78
CA LYS A 594 -16.62 0.12 -21.31
C LYS A 594 -17.12 1.34 -20.54
N TRP A 595 -16.94 1.37 -19.24
CA TRP A 595 -17.33 2.49 -18.38
C TRP A 595 -16.49 3.75 -18.62
N TRP A 596 -15.23 3.64 -19.10
CA TRP A 596 -14.39 4.75 -19.52
C TRP A 596 -15.02 5.60 -20.63
N ARG A 597 -15.73 4.97 -21.56
CA ARG A 597 -16.48 5.69 -22.61
C ARG A 597 -17.64 6.50 -22.05
N LYS A 598 -18.29 6.03 -20.97
CA LYS A 598 -19.36 6.78 -20.29
C LYS A 598 -18.80 8.02 -19.60
N ILE A 599 -17.66 7.91 -18.95
CA ILE A 599 -17.04 9.03 -18.24
C ILE A 599 -16.47 10.08 -19.21
N ARG A 600 -15.89 9.68 -20.36
CA ARG A 600 -15.46 10.64 -21.40
C ARG A 600 -16.64 11.44 -22.00
N ARG A 601 -17.85 10.93 -21.96
CA ARG A 601 -19.05 11.66 -22.38
C ARG A 601 -19.55 12.62 -21.32
N CYS A 602 -19.25 12.38 -20.07
CA CYS A 602 -19.40 13.38 -19.02
C CYS A 602 -18.22 14.35 -19.13
N ARG A 603 -18.27 15.31 -20.06
CA ARG A 603 -17.36 16.47 -19.95
C ARG A 603 -17.58 17.07 -18.57
N PRO A 604 -16.54 17.44 -17.83
CA PRO A 604 -16.73 18.19 -16.62
C PRO A 604 -17.41 19.51 -17.03
N THR A 605 -18.72 19.57 -16.89
CA THR A 605 -19.37 20.84 -16.61
C THR A 605 -18.78 21.22 -15.27
N ARG A 606 -17.97 22.27 -15.32
CA ARG A 606 -17.42 23.04 -14.21
C ARG A 606 -18.00 22.65 -12.84
N ILE A 607 -17.19 22.03 -12.02
CA ILE A 607 -17.22 22.21 -10.58
C ILE A 607 -15.89 22.86 -10.20
#